data_eb47ac8caa2664b5bdd089a8f47eb2bb
#
_entry.id   eb47ac8caa2664b5bdd089a8f47eb2bb
#
_cell.length_a   1.000
_cell.length_b   1.000
_cell.length_c   1.000
_cell.angle_alpha   90.00
_cell.angle_beta   90.00
_cell.angle_gamma   90.00
#
_symmetry.space_group_name_H-M   'P 1'
#
loop_
_entity.id
_entity.type
_entity.pdbx_description
1 polymer ?
#
loop_
_entity_poly.entity_id
_entity_poly.type
_entity_poly.pdbx_seq_one_letter_code
_entity_poly.pdbx_strand_id
1 'polypeptide(L)'
;MDYAKYDDIRPLLPEEVPGAIEGLIALPELRAIYERLGLSWSWEELSALLRSCRSVEDFKQRVSYHWVKQVMRGCCTSVELTGAEQLRPGGAYTYVSNHRDIVLDSAFLNVLLADAGAKYPQIAIGDNLMIYPWVETLVKLNGSFLVRRGLQGRQVLLAAKLLSEYMHEAVAEGQSIWIAQREGRAKDSSDHTQPALLKMLAMGSRERQPAAALASLNIVPVTCSYEYDPCDYLKAQEMQLKRDVAGYKKSPADDGINMRTGIQGWKGRVTFHIGRPLSQLLPADASALSVEELASLMDAEIHRHYVLYPLNYVAYDELEGTDSSAHYTAEERAEALRYIEARLQLVQLPEGLAPDKAFLRHCILTMYANPLRNQRKALAATAL
;
A
#
# COMPACT_ATOMS: atom_id res chain seq x y z
N MET A 1 20.89 -14.69 8.51
CA MET A 1 20.35 -13.52 9.30
C MET A 1 20.49 -13.82 10.79
N ASP A 2 20.96 -12.86 11.58
CA ASP A 2 20.89 -12.93 13.04
C ASP A 2 19.51 -12.45 13.50
N TYR A 3 18.58 -13.39 13.66
CA TYR A 3 17.18 -13.07 14.01
C TYR A 3 17.04 -12.38 15.37
N ALA A 4 17.91 -12.67 16.34
CA ALA A 4 17.86 -12.03 17.65
C ALA A 4 18.07 -10.52 17.59
N LYS A 5 18.88 -10.03 16.62
CA LYS A 5 19.08 -8.61 16.35
C LYS A 5 17.78 -7.90 15.93
N TYR A 6 16.85 -8.63 15.34
CA TYR A 6 15.63 -8.07 14.71
C TYR A 6 14.33 -8.48 15.43
N ASP A 7 14.39 -9.07 16.62
CA ASP A 7 13.22 -9.59 17.34
C ASP A 7 12.08 -8.57 17.46
N ASP A 8 12.43 -7.32 17.69
CA ASP A 8 11.43 -6.25 17.83
C ASP A 8 10.64 -5.96 16.55
N ILE A 9 11.21 -6.27 15.39
CA ILE A 9 10.60 -5.87 14.11
C ILE A 9 10.26 -7.04 13.18
N ARG A 10 10.95 -8.15 13.23
CA ARG A 10 10.80 -9.28 12.30
C ARG A 10 9.42 -9.96 12.35
N PRO A 11 9.01 -10.69 11.32
CA PRO A 11 7.90 -11.66 11.39
C PRO A 11 8.19 -12.77 12.42
N LEU A 12 7.16 -13.56 12.72
CA LEU A 12 7.32 -14.75 13.58
C LEU A 12 8.23 -15.80 12.92
N LEU A 13 9.04 -16.45 13.75
CA LEU A 13 9.78 -17.65 13.37
C LEU A 13 8.85 -18.88 13.42
N PRO A 14 9.16 -19.96 12.67
CA PRO A 14 8.30 -21.15 12.64
C PRO A 14 7.94 -21.72 14.02
N GLU A 15 8.88 -21.72 14.96
CA GLU A 15 8.67 -22.19 16.33
C GLU A 15 7.74 -21.31 17.17
N GLU A 16 7.59 -20.04 16.81
CA GLU A 16 6.71 -19.08 17.50
C GLU A 16 5.25 -19.16 17.00
N VAL A 17 5.04 -19.65 15.77
CA VAL A 17 3.73 -19.64 15.10
C VAL A 17 2.66 -20.42 15.88
N PRO A 18 2.90 -21.65 16.40
CA PRO A 18 1.86 -22.38 17.13
C PRO A 18 1.39 -21.65 18.40
N GLY A 19 2.33 -21.07 19.16
CA GLY A 19 2.02 -20.31 20.37
C GLY A 19 1.22 -19.03 20.07
N ALA A 20 1.60 -18.31 19.03
CA ALA A 20 0.89 -17.11 18.56
C ALA A 20 -0.55 -17.43 18.13
N ILE A 21 -0.75 -18.54 17.41
CA ILE A 21 -2.08 -19.00 16.99
C ILE A 21 -2.96 -19.34 18.18
N GLU A 22 -2.47 -20.11 19.16
CA GLU A 22 -3.26 -20.43 20.36
C GLU A 22 -3.62 -19.17 21.13
N GLY A 23 -2.68 -18.22 21.24
CA GLY A 23 -2.96 -16.92 21.86
C GLY A 23 -4.08 -16.16 21.15
N LEU A 24 -4.10 -16.13 19.81
CA LEU A 24 -5.16 -15.47 19.03
C LEU A 24 -6.51 -16.19 19.19
N ILE A 25 -6.54 -17.52 19.12
CA ILE A 25 -7.79 -18.31 19.22
C ILE A 25 -8.42 -18.16 20.61
N ALA A 26 -7.62 -17.97 21.64
CA ALA A 26 -8.08 -17.81 23.01
C ALA A 26 -8.73 -16.44 23.30
N LEU A 27 -8.67 -15.46 22.36
CA LEU A 27 -9.20 -14.11 22.54
C LEU A 27 -10.69 -14.04 22.18
N PRO A 28 -11.62 -13.83 23.16
CA PRO A 28 -13.05 -13.72 22.89
C PRO A 28 -13.39 -12.55 21.97
N GLU A 29 -12.68 -11.43 22.08
CA GLU A 29 -12.88 -10.26 21.22
C GLU A 29 -12.57 -10.56 19.76
N LEU A 30 -11.52 -11.36 19.47
CA LEU A 30 -11.18 -11.73 18.10
C LEU A 30 -12.25 -12.64 17.49
N ARG A 31 -12.75 -13.59 18.26
CA ARG A 31 -13.89 -14.43 17.86
C ARG A 31 -15.12 -13.56 17.53
N ALA A 32 -15.48 -12.63 18.41
CA ALA A 32 -16.63 -11.74 18.21
C ALA A 32 -16.47 -10.83 16.98
N ILE A 33 -15.25 -10.35 16.70
CA ILE A 33 -14.95 -9.59 15.48
C ILE A 33 -15.12 -10.47 14.25
N TYR A 34 -14.54 -11.67 14.27
CA TYR A 34 -14.61 -12.62 13.16
C TYR A 34 -16.03 -13.01 12.80
N GLU A 35 -16.85 -13.37 13.80
CA GLU A 35 -18.26 -13.74 13.60
C GLU A 35 -19.09 -12.60 12.96
N ARG A 36 -18.76 -11.33 13.29
CA ARG A 36 -19.41 -10.15 12.67
C ARG A 36 -19.01 -9.90 11.22
N LEU A 37 -17.85 -10.42 10.78
CA LEU A 37 -17.41 -10.27 9.40
C LEU A 37 -18.17 -11.16 8.43
N GLY A 38 -18.90 -12.16 8.90
CA GLY A 38 -19.72 -13.06 8.09
C GLY A 38 -18.91 -13.83 7.04
N LEU A 39 -17.71 -14.27 7.41
CA LEU A 39 -16.80 -15.00 6.52
C LEU A 39 -17.30 -16.45 6.33
N SER A 40 -16.79 -17.11 5.29
CA SER A 40 -17.27 -18.42 4.86
C SER A 40 -16.99 -19.59 5.81
N TRP A 41 -16.01 -19.45 6.71
CA TRP A 41 -15.69 -20.47 7.71
C TRP A 41 -16.40 -20.17 9.03
N SER A 42 -16.83 -21.22 9.74
CA SER A 42 -17.17 -21.10 11.16
C SER A 42 -15.90 -20.78 12.00
N TRP A 43 -16.07 -20.30 13.22
CA TRP A 43 -14.93 -20.09 14.13
C TRP A 43 -14.17 -21.37 14.42
N GLU A 44 -14.88 -22.49 14.53
CA GLU A 44 -14.33 -23.81 14.76
C GLU A 44 -13.48 -24.29 13.57
N GLU A 45 -13.99 -24.13 12.34
CA GLU A 45 -13.25 -24.44 11.11
C GLU A 45 -12.01 -23.57 10.95
N LEU A 46 -12.15 -22.25 11.17
CA LEU A 46 -11.00 -21.34 11.15
C LEU A 46 -9.97 -21.74 12.21
N SER A 47 -10.40 -22.01 13.44
CA SER A 47 -9.49 -22.39 14.53
C SER A 47 -8.74 -23.69 14.23
N ALA A 48 -9.42 -24.69 13.63
CA ALA A 48 -8.78 -25.92 13.19
C ALA A 48 -7.75 -25.68 12.07
N LEU A 49 -8.11 -24.82 11.10
CA LEU A 49 -7.21 -24.42 10.02
C LEU A 49 -5.99 -23.67 10.55
N LEU A 50 -6.18 -22.71 11.45
CA LEU A 50 -5.09 -21.97 12.10
C LEU A 50 -4.14 -22.92 12.82
N ARG A 51 -4.66 -23.84 13.64
CA ARG A 51 -3.85 -24.84 14.37
C ARG A 51 -3.05 -25.77 13.47
N SER A 52 -3.42 -25.89 12.22
CA SER A 52 -2.68 -26.69 11.23
C SER A 52 -1.50 -25.94 10.60
N CYS A 53 -1.39 -24.61 10.79
CA CYS A 53 -0.26 -23.83 10.31
C CYS A 53 0.95 -24.00 11.22
N ARG A 54 2.13 -24.19 10.62
CA ARG A 54 3.42 -24.36 11.31
C ARG A 54 4.42 -23.28 10.98
N SER A 55 4.10 -22.44 10.00
CA SER A 55 4.95 -21.35 9.53
C SER A 55 4.09 -20.16 9.10
N VAL A 56 4.72 -19.01 8.97
CA VAL A 56 4.14 -17.81 8.35
C VAL A 56 3.66 -18.11 6.92
N GLU A 57 4.40 -18.92 6.17
CA GLU A 57 4.06 -19.35 4.82
C GLU A 57 2.76 -20.16 4.80
N ASP A 58 2.60 -21.12 5.73
CA ASP A 58 1.35 -21.89 5.88
C ASP A 58 0.16 -20.96 6.13
N PHE A 59 0.34 -19.98 7.04
CA PHE A 59 -0.71 -19.03 7.35
C PHE A 59 -1.08 -18.17 6.12
N LYS A 60 -0.09 -17.65 5.41
CA LYS A 60 -0.33 -16.88 4.17
C LYS A 60 -1.07 -17.70 3.13
N GLN A 61 -0.60 -18.90 2.86
CA GLN A 61 -1.14 -19.75 1.79
C GLN A 61 -2.53 -20.29 2.12
N ARG A 62 -2.76 -20.71 3.36
CA ARG A 62 -3.97 -21.45 3.76
C ARG A 62 -5.05 -20.56 4.34
N VAL A 63 -4.70 -19.41 4.90
CA VAL A 63 -5.64 -18.50 5.56
C VAL A 63 -5.74 -17.19 4.80
N SER A 64 -4.65 -16.40 4.75
CA SER A 64 -4.68 -15.05 4.19
C SER A 64 -5.03 -15.02 2.73
N TYR A 65 -4.47 -15.91 1.91
CA TYR A 65 -4.76 -16.02 0.48
C TYR A 65 -6.27 -16.20 0.23
N HIS A 66 -6.92 -17.11 0.92
CA HIS A 66 -8.34 -17.37 0.75
C HIS A 66 -9.22 -16.21 1.20
N TRP A 67 -8.86 -15.59 2.34
CA TRP A 67 -9.54 -14.40 2.83
C TRP A 67 -9.44 -13.24 1.83
N VAL A 68 -8.24 -12.96 1.33
CA VAL A 68 -8.01 -11.88 0.35
C VAL A 68 -8.76 -12.15 -0.95
N LYS A 69 -8.76 -13.40 -1.45
CA LYS A 69 -9.57 -13.79 -2.63
C LYS A 69 -11.07 -13.57 -2.40
N GLN A 70 -11.57 -13.81 -1.19
CA GLN A 70 -12.98 -13.53 -0.86
C GLN A 70 -13.23 -12.00 -0.87
N VAL A 71 -12.35 -11.21 -0.29
CA VAL A 71 -12.43 -9.74 -0.33
C VAL A 71 -12.41 -9.23 -1.78
N MET A 72 -11.49 -9.71 -2.61
CA MET A 72 -11.44 -9.35 -4.04
C MET A 72 -12.79 -9.58 -4.75
N ARG A 73 -13.39 -10.75 -4.53
CA ARG A 73 -14.71 -11.10 -5.15
C ARG A 73 -15.84 -10.22 -4.63
N GLY A 74 -15.78 -9.77 -3.37
CA GLY A 74 -16.83 -8.98 -2.73
C GLY A 74 -16.76 -7.49 -3.05
N CYS A 75 -15.60 -6.95 -3.36
CA CYS A 75 -15.41 -5.50 -3.47
C CYS A 75 -14.76 -5.03 -4.79
N CYS A 76 -14.48 -5.93 -5.74
CA CYS A 76 -13.90 -5.59 -7.03
C CYS A 76 -14.63 -6.27 -8.18
N THR A 77 -14.67 -5.62 -9.36
CA THR A 77 -15.07 -6.24 -10.63
C THR A 77 -13.97 -7.17 -11.13
N SER A 78 -12.74 -6.70 -11.10
CA SER A 78 -11.53 -7.46 -11.42
C SER A 78 -10.36 -7.00 -10.59
N VAL A 79 -9.40 -7.91 -10.37
CA VAL A 79 -8.08 -7.55 -9.77
C VAL A 79 -7.02 -8.25 -10.61
N GLU A 80 -6.16 -7.48 -11.26
CA GLU A 80 -5.23 -7.97 -12.28
C GLU A 80 -3.78 -7.59 -11.95
N LEU A 81 -2.84 -8.43 -12.38
CA LEU A 81 -1.40 -8.18 -12.36
C LEU A 81 -0.88 -8.15 -13.78
N THR A 82 -0.12 -7.12 -14.12
CA THR A 82 0.61 -7.00 -15.38
C THR A 82 2.09 -6.77 -15.12
N GLY A 83 2.96 -6.98 -16.10
CA GLY A 83 4.40 -6.78 -15.95
C GLY A 83 5.12 -7.87 -15.15
N ALA A 84 4.46 -8.97 -14.77
CA ALA A 84 5.07 -10.05 -13.98
C ALA A 84 6.25 -10.74 -14.71
N GLU A 85 6.33 -10.63 -16.02
CA GLU A 85 7.46 -11.07 -16.86
C GLU A 85 8.79 -10.36 -16.54
N GLN A 86 8.74 -9.23 -15.83
CA GLN A 86 9.93 -8.53 -15.32
C GLN A 86 10.61 -9.29 -14.17
N LEU A 87 9.88 -10.22 -13.54
CA LEU A 87 10.36 -10.96 -12.38
C LEU A 87 11.08 -12.25 -12.84
N ARG A 88 12.26 -12.51 -12.30
CA ARG A 88 12.95 -13.78 -12.51
C ARG A 88 12.37 -14.86 -11.60
N PRO A 89 12.18 -16.09 -12.06
CA PRO A 89 11.77 -17.20 -11.23
C PRO A 89 12.68 -17.33 -9.99
N GLY A 90 12.07 -17.41 -8.79
CA GLY A 90 12.80 -17.52 -7.53
C GLY A 90 13.53 -16.27 -7.06
N GLY A 91 13.46 -15.16 -7.82
CA GLY A 91 14.05 -13.87 -7.43
C GLY A 91 13.48 -13.30 -6.15
N ALA A 92 14.30 -12.53 -5.42
CA ALA A 92 13.87 -11.73 -4.28
C ALA A 92 13.93 -10.24 -4.63
N TYR A 93 12.88 -9.52 -4.31
CA TYR A 93 12.69 -8.14 -4.72
C TYR A 93 12.16 -7.27 -3.58
N THR A 94 12.51 -6.00 -3.60
CA THR A 94 11.84 -4.97 -2.81
C THR A 94 10.82 -4.25 -3.69
N TYR A 95 9.55 -4.64 -3.55
CA TYR A 95 8.44 -3.98 -4.24
C TYR A 95 8.14 -2.66 -3.56
N VAL A 96 8.25 -1.56 -4.29
CA VAL A 96 7.93 -0.20 -3.80
C VAL A 96 6.77 0.35 -4.60
N SER A 97 5.63 0.59 -3.95
CA SER A 97 4.42 1.01 -4.66
C SER A 97 3.87 2.36 -4.19
N ASN A 98 3.10 3.02 -5.05
CA ASN A 98 2.14 4.02 -4.58
C ASN A 98 1.13 3.37 -3.62
N HIS A 99 0.42 4.16 -2.81
CA HIS A 99 -0.35 3.64 -1.69
C HIS A 99 -1.78 4.20 -1.66
N ARG A 100 -2.77 3.34 -1.92
CA ARG A 100 -4.20 3.65 -1.98
C ARG A 100 -4.95 3.21 -0.73
N ASP A 101 -4.74 1.97 -0.30
CA ASP A 101 -5.45 1.31 0.81
C ASP A 101 -4.48 0.85 1.90
N ILE A 102 -4.83 1.02 3.18
CA ILE A 102 -3.95 0.69 4.31
C ILE A 102 -3.60 -0.81 4.32
N VAL A 103 -4.57 -1.66 3.97
CA VAL A 103 -4.47 -3.12 4.11
C VAL A 103 -4.35 -3.79 2.75
N LEU A 104 -5.18 -3.37 1.78
CA LEU A 104 -5.41 -4.16 0.57
C LEU A 104 -4.34 -4.00 -0.50
N ASP A 105 -3.56 -2.91 -0.51
CA ASP A 105 -2.49 -2.77 -1.50
C ASP A 105 -1.48 -3.92 -1.38
N SER A 106 -0.95 -4.14 -0.18
CA SER A 106 -0.01 -5.23 0.08
C SER A 106 -0.69 -6.61 0.05
N ALA A 107 -1.93 -6.70 0.53
CA ALA A 107 -2.66 -7.97 0.55
C ALA A 107 -3.01 -8.45 -0.87
N PHE A 108 -3.50 -7.56 -1.74
CA PHE A 108 -3.79 -7.89 -3.14
C PHE A 108 -2.51 -8.26 -3.88
N LEU A 109 -1.45 -7.45 -3.72
CA LEU A 109 -0.16 -7.75 -4.36
C LEU A 109 0.40 -9.10 -3.92
N ASN A 110 0.30 -9.47 -2.65
CA ASN A 110 0.72 -10.79 -2.16
C ASN A 110 0.02 -11.93 -2.90
N VAL A 111 -1.30 -11.85 -3.04
CA VAL A 111 -2.09 -12.88 -3.75
C VAL A 111 -1.77 -12.92 -5.23
N LEU A 112 -1.67 -11.76 -5.87
CA LEU A 112 -1.36 -11.65 -7.30
C LEU A 112 0.04 -12.19 -7.63
N LEU A 113 1.03 -11.90 -6.79
CA LEU A 113 2.38 -12.44 -6.94
C LEU A 113 2.40 -13.97 -6.76
N ALA A 114 1.66 -14.49 -5.79
CA ALA A 114 1.53 -15.94 -5.59
C ALA A 114 0.86 -16.62 -6.80
N ASP A 115 -0.22 -16.03 -7.34
CA ASP A 115 -0.87 -16.52 -8.56
C ASP A 115 0.07 -16.52 -9.79
N ALA A 116 1.03 -15.56 -9.82
CA ALA A 116 2.08 -15.48 -10.83
C ALA A 116 3.29 -16.40 -10.55
N GLY A 117 3.26 -17.21 -9.51
CA GLY A 117 4.35 -18.13 -9.13
C GLY A 117 5.53 -17.45 -8.43
N ALA A 118 5.40 -16.20 -8.00
CA ALA A 118 6.41 -15.51 -7.20
C ALA A 118 6.23 -15.79 -5.70
N LYS A 119 7.31 -15.56 -4.92
CA LYS A 119 7.25 -15.69 -3.46
C LYS A 119 6.41 -14.57 -2.83
N TYR A 120 5.70 -14.91 -1.74
CA TYR A 120 5.02 -13.90 -0.92
C TYR A 120 6.02 -12.90 -0.33
N PRO A 121 5.90 -11.60 -0.59
CA PRO A 121 6.71 -10.61 0.10
C PRO A 121 6.36 -10.50 1.58
N GLN A 122 7.35 -10.15 2.40
CA GLN A 122 7.13 -9.62 3.73
C GLN A 122 6.66 -8.17 3.60
N ILE A 123 5.77 -7.74 4.50
CA ILE A 123 5.11 -6.42 4.40
C ILE A 123 5.65 -5.48 5.47
N ALA A 124 6.16 -4.31 5.07
CA ALA A 124 6.52 -3.24 5.99
C ALA A 124 5.26 -2.54 6.54
N ILE A 125 5.02 -2.63 7.85
CA ILE A 125 3.84 -2.03 8.50
C ILE A 125 4.29 -1.10 9.63
N GLY A 126 3.73 0.13 9.67
CA GLY A 126 3.96 1.06 10.77
C GLY A 126 3.36 0.55 12.08
N ASP A 127 4.13 0.59 13.17
CA ASP A 127 3.68 0.16 14.50
C ASP A 127 2.56 1.02 15.10
N ASN A 128 2.33 2.22 14.56
CA ASN A 128 1.17 3.06 14.90
C ASN A 128 -0.19 2.40 14.58
N LEU A 129 -0.20 1.35 13.76
CA LEU A 129 -1.41 0.57 13.45
C LEU A 129 -1.66 -0.56 14.47
N MET A 130 -0.72 -0.82 15.38
CA MET A 130 -0.80 -1.85 16.41
C MET A 130 -1.60 -1.36 17.62
N ILE A 131 -2.87 -0.99 17.41
CA ILE A 131 -3.76 -0.45 18.44
C ILE A 131 -4.14 -1.46 19.52
N TYR A 132 -4.00 -2.75 19.24
CA TYR A 132 -4.19 -3.86 20.18
C TYR A 132 -3.03 -4.85 20.08
N PRO A 133 -2.59 -5.48 21.18
CA PRO A 133 -1.48 -6.45 21.14
C PRO A 133 -1.70 -7.60 20.15
N TRP A 134 -2.93 -8.09 20.01
CA TRP A 134 -3.26 -9.17 19.09
C TRP A 134 -3.12 -8.77 17.60
N VAL A 135 -3.25 -7.47 17.29
CA VAL A 135 -3.04 -6.97 15.92
C VAL A 135 -1.56 -7.14 15.53
N GLU A 136 -0.63 -6.84 16.44
CA GLU A 136 0.79 -7.06 16.19
C GLU A 136 1.08 -8.56 15.94
N THR A 137 0.53 -9.44 16.78
CA THR A 137 0.66 -10.88 16.59
C THR A 137 0.13 -11.32 15.22
N LEU A 138 -1.07 -10.84 14.85
CA LEU A 138 -1.70 -11.19 13.57
C LEU A 138 -0.88 -10.71 12.35
N VAL A 139 -0.34 -9.48 12.38
CA VAL A 139 0.45 -8.96 11.26
C VAL A 139 1.82 -9.65 11.17
N LYS A 140 2.47 -9.95 12.29
CA LYS A 140 3.72 -10.74 12.31
C LYS A 140 3.48 -12.18 11.82
N LEU A 141 2.35 -12.79 12.19
CA LEU A 141 1.91 -14.10 11.69
C LEU A 141 1.64 -14.06 10.18
N ASN A 142 1.19 -12.93 9.64
CA ASN A 142 1.04 -12.72 8.20
C ASN A 142 2.35 -12.32 7.50
N GLY A 143 3.51 -12.50 8.14
CA GLY A 143 4.81 -12.24 7.57
C GLY A 143 5.13 -10.75 7.40
N SER A 144 4.57 -9.90 8.24
CA SER A 144 4.89 -8.47 8.24
C SER A 144 6.01 -8.17 9.23
N PHE A 145 6.82 -7.16 8.92
CA PHE A 145 7.79 -6.59 9.83
C PHE A 145 7.43 -5.14 10.17
N LEU A 146 7.85 -4.68 11.35
CA LEU A 146 7.40 -3.41 11.91
C LEU A 146 8.34 -2.27 11.56
N VAL A 147 7.75 -1.16 11.13
CA VAL A 147 8.42 0.14 10.96
C VAL A 147 8.12 0.98 12.19
N ARG A 148 9.13 1.23 13.02
CA ARG A 148 8.98 2.01 14.26
C ARG A 148 8.65 3.47 13.95
N ARG A 149 7.59 3.98 14.56
CA ARG A 149 7.07 5.34 14.41
C ARG A 149 7.17 6.11 15.73
N GLY A 150 6.97 7.43 15.65
CA GLY A 150 6.94 8.28 16.87
C GLY A 150 8.27 8.44 17.59
N LEU A 151 9.37 7.92 17.05
CA LEU A 151 10.71 8.06 17.59
C LEU A 151 11.25 9.49 17.39
N GLN A 152 12.22 9.90 18.19
CA GLN A 152 12.82 11.24 18.12
C GLN A 152 14.35 11.18 18.13
N GLY A 153 14.96 12.18 17.50
CA GLY A 153 16.40 12.40 17.54
C GLY A 153 17.21 11.18 17.05
N ARG A 154 18.19 10.73 17.84
CA ARG A 154 19.08 9.62 17.50
C ARG A 154 18.35 8.28 17.33
N GLN A 155 17.22 8.09 18.01
CA GLN A 155 16.44 6.83 17.92
C GLN A 155 15.88 6.62 16.50
N VAL A 156 15.48 7.69 15.81
CA VAL A 156 15.02 7.61 14.41
C VAL A 156 16.09 7.02 13.51
N LEU A 157 17.35 7.50 13.65
CA LEU A 157 18.46 7.02 12.83
C LEU A 157 18.83 5.57 13.12
N LEU A 158 18.81 5.17 14.41
CA LEU A 158 19.10 3.79 14.81
C LEU A 158 18.03 2.83 14.30
N ALA A 159 16.76 3.18 14.44
CA ALA A 159 15.64 2.36 13.94
C ALA A 159 15.64 2.28 12.40
N ALA A 160 15.91 3.39 11.71
CA ALA A 160 16.02 3.43 10.26
C ALA A 160 17.18 2.54 9.75
N LYS A 161 18.33 2.59 10.43
CA LYS A 161 19.47 1.74 10.10
C LYS A 161 19.16 0.27 10.34
N LEU A 162 18.60 -0.08 11.50
CA LEU A 162 18.22 -1.47 11.83
C LEU A 162 17.23 -2.02 10.80
N LEU A 163 16.21 -1.25 10.45
CA LEU A 163 15.22 -1.62 9.45
C LEU A 163 15.86 -1.85 8.07
N SER A 164 16.73 -0.95 7.66
CA SER A 164 17.45 -1.08 6.37
C SER A 164 18.36 -2.31 6.34
N GLU A 165 19.13 -2.54 7.41
CA GLU A 165 19.96 -3.76 7.54
C GLU A 165 19.11 -5.02 7.46
N TYR A 166 17.96 -5.07 8.16
CA TYR A 166 17.01 -6.17 8.06
C TYR A 166 16.58 -6.42 6.61
N MET A 167 16.19 -5.37 5.88
CA MET A 167 15.71 -5.48 4.50
C MET A 167 16.81 -6.00 3.57
N HIS A 168 18.05 -5.51 3.71
CA HIS A 168 19.18 -5.99 2.91
C HIS A 168 19.50 -7.46 3.19
N GLU A 169 19.51 -7.87 4.46
CA GLU A 169 19.73 -9.27 4.84
C GLU A 169 18.59 -10.18 4.32
N ALA A 170 17.33 -9.76 4.46
CA ALA A 170 16.17 -10.52 4.00
C ALA A 170 16.22 -10.74 2.47
N VAL A 171 16.50 -9.70 1.69
CA VAL A 171 16.62 -9.82 0.22
C VAL A 171 17.80 -10.71 -0.16
N ALA A 172 18.94 -10.59 0.53
CA ALA A 172 20.12 -11.44 0.29
C ALA A 172 19.83 -12.92 0.58
N GLU A 173 18.95 -13.23 1.53
CA GLU A 173 18.48 -14.60 1.83
C GLU A 173 17.32 -15.08 0.93
N GLY A 174 16.99 -14.31 -0.10
CA GLY A 174 15.98 -14.70 -1.07
C GLY A 174 14.54 -14.41 -0.64
N GLN A 175 14.34 -13.52 0.36
CA GLN A 175 13.03 -13.06 0.81
C GLN A 175 12.64 -11.75 0.12
N SER A 176 11.48 -11.73 -0.54
CA SER A 176 10.92 -10.48 -1.09
C SER A 176 10.29 -9.62 0.00
N ILE A 177 10.21 -8.31 -0.25
CA ILE A 177 9.68 -7.30 0.66
C ILE A 177 8.73 -6.38 -0.12
N TRP A 178 7.67 -5.90 0.55
CA TRP A 178 6.87 -4.79 0.08
C TRP A 178 6.94 -3.61 1.06
N ILE A 179 7.10 -2.42 0.52
CA ILE A 179 7.04 -1.15 1.26
C ILE A 179 6.37 -0.08 0.39
N ALA A 180 5.56 0.78 1.00
CA ALA A 180 4.99 1.93 0.29
C ALA A 180 6.07 2.97 -0.03
N GLN A 181 5.95 3.67 -1.17
CA GLN A 181 6.91 4.70 -1.64
C GLN A 181 7.00 5.93 -0.73
N ARG A 182 6.11 6.04 0.25
CA ARG A 182 6.05 7.16 1.20
C ARG A 182 5.41 6.75 2.51
N GLU A 183 5.60 7.60 3.52
CA GLU A 183 4.86 7.47 4.76
C GLU A 183 3.39 7.85 4.56
N GLY A 184 2.50 6.88 4.83
CA GLY A 184 1.06 7.02 4.64
C GLY A 184 0.62 7.19 3.19
N ARG A 185 -0.69 7.17 2.97
CA ARG A 185 -1.31 7.30 1.65
C ARG A 185 -1.29 8.75 1.17
N ALA A 186 -1.03 8.99 -0.12
CA ALA A 186 -1.26 10.29 -0.74
C ALA A 186 -2.77 10.59 -0.75
N LYS A 187 -3.20 11.67 -0.08
CA LYS A 187 -4.63 12.01 0.03
C LYS A 187 -5.21 12.54 -1.28
N ASP A 188 -4.38 13.10 -2.10
CA ASP A 188 -4.70 13.68 -3.41
C ASP A 188 -4.22 12.82 -4.59
N SER A 189 -3.70 11.63 -4.32
CA SER A 189 -3.06 10.76 -5.32
C SER A 189 -1.91 11.41 -6.10
N SER A 190 -1.17 12.33 -5.48
CA SER A 190 0.05 12.90 -6.08
C SER A 190 1.17 11.87 -6.23
N ASP A 191 1.21 10.85 -5.37
CA ASP A 191 2.03 9.64 -5.47
C ASP A 191 3.51 9.88 -5.78
N HIS A 192 4.15 10.69 -4.94
CA HIS A 192 5.59 10.92 -5.04
C HIS A 192 6.36 10.07 -4.04
N THR A 193 7.45 9.46 -4.53
CA THR A 193 8.40 8.74 -3.71
C THR A 193 9.13 9.71 -2.78
N GLN A 194 9.10 9.44 -1.47
CA GLN A 194 9.80 10.27 -0.51
C GLN A 194 11.31 9.98 -0.56
N PRO A 195 12.17 10.99 -0.84
CA PRO A 195 13.62 10.81 -0.81
C PRO A 195 14.14 10.27 0.54
N ALA A 196 13.46 10.63 1.65
CA ALA A 196 13.79 10.11 2.98
C ALA A 196 13.64 8.58 3.08
N LEU A 197 12.67 7.99 2.37
CA LEU A 197 12.53 6.53 2.27
C LEU A 197 13.75 5.93 1.57
N LEU A 198 14.17 6.46 0.43
CA LEU A 198 15.31 5.94 -0.32
C LEU A 198 16.61 6.11 0.48
N LYS A 199 16.78 7.24 1.20
CA LYS A 199 17.90 7.44 2.13
C LYS A 199 17.92 6.37 3.21
N MET A 200 16.76 6.06 3.79
CA MET A 200 16.62 4.98 4.77
C MET A 200 16.97 3.62 4.15
N LEU A 201 16.44 3.29 3.00
CA LEU A 201 16.70 2.01 2.30
C LEU A 201 18.20 1.81 1.99
N ALA A 202 18.93 2.87 1.70
CA ALA A 202 20.36 2.81 1.43
C ALA A 202 21.24 2.62 2.69
N MET A 203 20.75 2.90 3.90
CA MET A 203 21.57 2.93 5.12
C MET A 203 22.17 1.57 5.52
N GLY A 204 21.48 0.46 5.20
CA GLY A 204 21.92 -0.92 5.53
C GLY A 204 22.90 -1.51 4.53
N SER A 205 23.10 -0.86 3.39
CA SER A 205 24.00 -1.32 2.35
C SER A 205 25.47 -1.14 2.73
N ARG A 206 26.33 -1.99 2.17
CA ARG A 206 27.80 -1.79 2.17
C ARG A 206 28.25 -0.83 1.08
N GLU A 207 27.39 -0.60 0.09
CA GLU A 207 27.65 0.33 -1.01
C GLU A 207 27.54 1.78 -0.52
N ARG A 208 28.49 2.62 -0.91
CA ARG A 208 28.51 4.04 -0.51
C ARG A 208 27.66 4.92 -1.42
N GLN A 209 27.51 4.53 -2.68
CA GLN A 209 26.74 5.27 -3.68
C GLN A 209 25.25 4.93 -3.54
N PRO A 210 24.35 5.90 -3.43
CA PRO A 210 22.92 5.66 -3.25
C PRO A 210 22.32 4.74 -4.33
N ALA A 211 22.68 4.96 -5.59
CA ALA A 211 22.18 4.14 -6.69
C ALA A 211 22.58 2.66 -6.56
N ALA A 212 23.85 2.37 -6.21
CA ALA A 212 24.34 1.02 -5.99
C ALA A 212 23.68 0.37 -4.75
N ALA A 213 23.56 1.15 -3.66
CA ALA A 213 22.90 0.70 -2.43
C ALA A 213 21.44 0.29 -2.68
N LEU A 214 20.68 1.09 -3.43
CA LEU A 214 19.29 0.79 -3.77
C LEU A 214 19.19 -0.35 -4.80
N ALA A 215 20.11 -0.43 -5.75
CA ALA A 215 20.15 -1.54 -6.71
C ALA A 215 20.38 -2.89 -6.01
N SER A 216 21.17 -2.94 -4.92
CA SER A 216 21.40 -4.19 -4.16
C SER A 216 20.17 -4.73 -3.45
N LEU A 217 19.12 -3.91 -3.25
CA LEU A 217 17.81 -4.32 -2.75
C LEU A 217 16.87 -4.88 -3.83
N ASN A 218 17.32 -4.96 -5.09
CA ASN A 218 16.48 -5.37 -6.22
C ASN A 218 15.13 -4.64 -6.23
N ILE A 219 15.16 -3.30 -6.09
CA ILE A 219 13.92 -2.49 -6.03
C ILE A 219 13.16 -2.61 -7.34
N VAL A 220 11.87 -2.91 -7.23
CA VAL A 220 10.90 -2.95 -8.33
C VAL A 220 9.78 -1.98 -8.01
N PRO A 221 9.65 -0.88 -8.78
CA PRO A 221 8.49 0.00 -8.70
C PRO A 221 7.22 -0.76 -9.07
N VAL A 222 6.16 -0.58 -8.29
CA VAL A 222 4.87 -1.20 -8.55
C VAL A 222 3.79 -0.12 -8.60
N THR A 223 2.98 -0.15 -9.64
CA THR A 223 1.85 0.76 -9.79
C THR A 223 0.57 0.11 -9.32
N CYS A 224 -0.14 0.77 -8.40
CA CYS A 224 -1.49 0.40 -7.98
C CYS A 224 -2.50 1.36 -8.58
N SER A 225 -3.42 0.87 -9.41
CA SER A 225 -4.50 1.63 -10.03
C SER A 225 -5.84 1.09 -9.56
N TYR A 226 -6.62 1.93 -8.89
CA TYR A 226 -7.98 1.63 -8.42
C TYR A 226 -8.97 2.49 -9.19
N GLU A 227 -10.05 1.88 -9.71
CA GLU A 227 -11.12 2.63 -10.38
C GLU A 227 -11.86 3.53 -9.41
N TYR A 228 -12.19 3.01 -8.22
CA TYR A 228 -12.78 3.75 -7.12
C TYR A 228 -11.95 3.58 -5.84
N ASP A 229 -11.71 4.68 -5.15
CA ASP A 229 -11.09 4.67 -3.82
C ASP A 229 -12.18 4.76 -2.74
N PRO A 230 -12.46 3.67 -2.01
CA PRO A 230 -13.52 3.68 -1.00
C PRO A 230 -13.33 4.73 0.10
N CYS A 231 -12.10 5.18 0.32
CA CYS A 231 -11.74 6.17 1.32
C CYS A 231 -11.67 7.60 0.78
N ASP A 232 -12.10 7.87 -0.45
CA ASP A 232 -11.98 9.20 -1.08
C ASP A 232 -12.64 10.31 -0.25
N TYR A 233 -13.88 10.12 0.21
CA TYR A 233 -14.57 11.10 1.05
C TYR A 233 -13.90 11.28 2.43
N LEU A 234 -13.33 10.22 3.01
CA LEU A 234 -12.57 10.29 4.27
C LEU A 234 -11.26 11.07 4.08
N LYS A 235 -10.62 10.91 2.93
CA LYS A 235 -9.43 11.68 2.56
C LYS A 235 -9.76 13.16 2.38
N ALA A 236 -10.84 13.46 1.64
CA ALA A 236 -11.31 14.83 1.45
C ALA A 236 -11.73 15.48 2.79
N GLN A 237 -12.44 14.74 3.65
CA GLN A 237 -12.80 15.15 5.01
C GLN A 237 -11.54 15.49 5.84
N GLU A 238 -10.52 14.63 5.84
CA GLU A 238 -9.25 14.89 6.52
C GLU A 238 -8.56 16.14 6.00
N MET A 239 -8.63 16.38 4.67
CA MET A 239 -8.06 17.61 4.07
C MET A 239 -8.79 18.86 4.55
N GLN A 240 -10.12 18.85 4.64
CA GLN A 240 -10.88 19.97 5.18
C GLN A 240 -10.58 20.17 6.68
N LEU A 241 -10.53 19.12 7.48
CA LEU A 241 -10.17 19.19 8.90
C LEU A 241 -8.78 19.80 9.11
N LYS A 242 -7.79 19.42 8.29
CA LYS A 242 -6.45 20.01 8.33
C LYS A 242 -6.41 21.49 7.94
N ARG A 243 -7.28 21.90 7.03
CA ARG A 243 -7.41 23.30 6.62
C ARG A 243 -8.08 24.17 7.69
N ASP A 244 -9.17 23.67 8.29
CA ASP A 244 -10.09 24.48 9.07
C ASP A 244 -9.89 24.36 10.59
N VAL A 245 -9.22 23.30 11.07
CA VAL A 245 -9.00 23.03 12.49
C VAL A 245 -7.50 23.15 12.81
N ALA A 246 -7.12 24.22 13.52
CA ALA A 246 -5.73 24.44 13.91
C ALA A 246 -5.20 23.27 14.76
N GLY A 247 -4.06 22.72 14.37
CA GLY A 247 -3.41 21.62 15.09
C GLY A 247 -4.11 20.26 14.94
N TYR A 248 -5.06 20.09 14.00
CA TYR A 248 -5.72 18.82 13.75
C TYR A 248 -4.71 17.68 13.58
N LYS A 249 -4.92 16.62 14.31
CA LYS A 249 -4.20 15.34 14.20
C LYS A 249 -5.20 14.20 14.08
N LYS A 250 -4.95 13.32 13.14
CA LYS A 250 -5.71 12.09 12.95
C LYS A 250 -5.60 11.21 14.21
N SER A 251 -6.71 10.65 14.64
CA SER A 251 -6.77 9.71 15.76
C SER A 251 -6.54 8.25 15.31
N PRO A 252 -6.12 7.34 16.21
CA PRO A 252 -6.07 5.91 15.90
C PRO A 252 -7.42 5.32 15.47
N ALA A 253 -8.53 5.85 15.99
CA ALA A 253 -9.88 5.44 15.59
C ALA A 253 -10.16 5.73 14.10
N ASP A 254 -9.64 6.86 13.58
CA ASP A 254 -9.76 7.20 12.16
C ASP A 254 -9.03 6.19 11.26
N ASP A 255 -7.90 5.62 11.72
CA ASP A 255 -7.22 4.56 10.98
C ASP A 255 -8.07 3.28 10.94
N GLY A 256 -8.74 2.93 12.04
CA GLY A 256 -9.69 1.81 12.09
C GLY A 256 -10.88 2.00 11.14
N ILE A 257 -11.45 3.21 11.08
CA ILE A 257 -12.52 3.55 10.13
C ILE A 257 -12.03 3.42 8.68
N ASN A 258 -10.84 3.97 8.39
CA ASN A 258 -10.26 3.88 7.05
C ASN A 258 -9.95 2.44 6.62
N MET A 259 -9.40 1.60 7.53
CA MET A 259 -9.15 0.18 7.24
C MET A 259 -10.45 -0.55 6.92
N ARG A 260 -11.49 -0.41 7.76
CA ARG A 260 -12.80 -1.04 7.52
C ARG A 260 -13.42 -0.57 6.22
N THR A 261 -13.44 0.75 5.98
CA THR A 261 -13.99 1.34 4.74
C THR A 261 -13.21 0.84 3.51
N GLY A 262 -11.89 0.77 3.60
CA GLY A 262 -11.05 0.23 2.55
C GLY A 262 -11.35 -1.24 2.26
N ILE A 263 -11.40 -2.09 3.27
CA ILE A 263 -11.66 -3.54 3.11
C ILE A 263 -13.05 -3.80 2.50
N GLN A 264 -14.08 -3.14 3.01
CA GLN A 264 -15.47 -3.42 2.64
C GLN A 264 -15.97 -2.65 1.42
N GLY A 265 -15.37 -1.50 1.12
CA GLY A 265 -15.85 -0.60 0.08
C GLY A 265 -15.58 -1.09 -1.33
N TRP A 266 -16.49 -0.75 -2.24
CA TRP A 266 -16.39 -1.10 -3.67
C TRP A 266 -15.23 -0.38 -4.35
N LYS A 267 -14.47 -1.10 -5.18
CA LYS A 267 -13.26 -0.60 -5.86
C LYS A 267 -13.34 -0.65 -7.38
N GLY A 268 -14.37 -1.35 -7.92
CA GLY A 268 -14.45 -1.56 -9.37
C GLY A 268 -13.30 -2.41 -9.88
N ARG A 269 -12.63 -1.95 -10.91
CA ARG A 269 -11.43 -2.59 -11.49
C ARG A 269 -10.20 -2.15 -10.71
N VAL A 270 -9.31 -3.09 -10.43
CA VAL A 270 -8.03 -2.84 -9.76
C VAL A 270 -6.93 -3.49 -10.57
N THR A 271 -5.89 -2.73 -10.89
CA THR A 271 -4.73 -3.25 -11.62
C THR A 271 -3.45 -2.92 -10.87
N PHE A 272 -2.61 -3.95 -10.71
CA PHE A 272 -1.23 -3.81 -10.28
C PHE A 272 -0.31 -4.01 -11.48
N HIS A 273 0.70 -3.16 -11.62
CA HIS A 273 1.73 -3.32 -12.65
C HIS A 273 3.10 -3.42 -12.01
N ILE A 274 3.83 -4.48 -12.36
CA ILE A 274 5.23 -4.67 -11.99
C ILE A 274 6.09 -3.91 -12.99
N GLY A 275 6.70 -2.83 -12.54
CA GLY A 275 7.58 -2.02 -13.37
C GLY A 275 8.96 -2.66 -13.58
N ARG A 276 9.79 -2.00 -14.36
CA ARG A 276 11.18 -2.42 -14.55
C ARG A 276 11.96 -2.26 -13.24
N PRO A 277 12.81 -3.22 -12.87
CA PRO A 277 13.71 -3.06 -11.73
C PRO A 277 14.52 -1.77 -11.80
N LEU A 278 14.74 -1.12 -10.66
CA LEU A 278 15.47 0.15 -10.58
C LEU A 278 16.84 0.06 -11.28
N SER A 279 17.53 -1.07 -11.17
CA SER A 279 18.82 -1.31 -11.85
C SER A 279 18.76 -1.20 -13.38
N GLN A 280 17.58 -1.38 -13.98
CA GLN A 280 17.37 -1.22 -15.43
C GLN A 280 16.92 0.22 -15.80
N LEU A 281 16.51 1.02 -14.81
CA LEU A 281 16.13 2.41 -14.99
C LEU A 281 17.33 3.35 -14.86
N LEU A 282 18.41 2.88 -14.23
CA LEU A 282 19.61 3.68 -14.00
C LEU A 282 20.34 3.97 -15.31
N PRO A 283 20.79 5.23 -15.54
CA PRO A 283 21.68 5.56 -16.65
C PRO A 283 23.06 4.90 -16.47
N ALA A 284 23.85 4.86 -17.52
CA ALA A 284 25.19 4.26 -17.51
C ALA A 284 26.12 4.87 -16.45
N ASP A 285 26.00 6.18 -16.19
CA ASP A 285 26.68 6.85 -15.07
C ASP A 285 25.66 7.25 -13.98
N ALA A 286 25.25 6.26 -13.21
CA ALA A 286 24.33 6.46 -12.09
C ALA A 286 25.03 6.90 -10.81
N SER A 287 26.37 6.94 -10.77
CA SER A 287 27.13 7.24 -9.55
C SER A 287 26.93 8.67 -9.06
N ALA A 288 26.59 9.59 -9.97
CA ALA A 288 26.35 11.00 -9.67
C ALA A 288 24.89 11.32 -9.30
N LEU A 289 23.96 10.35 -9.42
CA LEU A 289 22.55 10.61 -9.14
C LEU A 289 22.29 10.89 -7.67
N SER A 290 21.60 11.98 -7.41
CA SER A 290 21.04 12.29 -6.11
C SER A 290 19.87 11.35 -5.76
N VAL A 291 19.53 11.26 -4.49
CA VAL A 291 18.39 10.47 -4.04
C VAL A 291 17.06 11.02 -4.58
N GLU A 292 16.98 12.33 -4.79
CA GLU A 292 15.86 13.05 -5.39
C GLU A 292 15.66 12.66 -6.87
N GLU A 293 16.75 12.50 -7.63
CA GLU A 293 16.70 12.01 -9.01
C GLU A 293 16.31 10.52 -9.07
N LEU A 294 16.84 9.69 -8.16
CA LEU A 294 16.42 8.30 -8.04
C LEU A 294 14.93 8.16 -7.69
N ALA A 295 14.40 9.01 -6.81
CA ALA A 295 12.97 9.08 -6.52
C ALA A 295 12.16 9.45 -7.78
N SER A 296 12.65 10.41 -8.56
CA SER A 296 12.01 10.83 -9.81
C SER A 296 12.00 9.73 -10.87
N LEU A 297 13.06 8.90 -10.97
CA LEU A 297 13.07 7.72 -11.84
C LEU A 297 12.01 6.69 -11.44
N MET A 298 11.87 6.44 -10.13
CA MET A 298 10.83 5.54 -9.61
C MET A 298 9.43 6.09 -9.86
N ASP A 299 9.22 7.38 -9.60
CA ASP A 299 7.94 8.05 -9.87
C ASP A 299 7.57 7.98 -11.35
N ALA A 300 8.52 8.24 -12.24
CA ALA A 300 8.30 8.14 -13.68
C ALA A 300 7.88 6.73 -14.11
N GLU A 301 8.49 5.69 -13.54
CA GLU A 301 8.13 4.30 -13.83
C GLU A 301 6.73 3.97 -13.28
N ILE A 302 6.43 4.35 -12.03
CA ILE A 302 5.10 4.14 -11.42
C ILE A 302 4.02 4.90 -12.21
N HIS A 303 4.25 6.17 -12.49
CA HIS A 303 3.25 7.03 -13.13
C HIS A 303 2.97 6.63 -14.59
N ARG A 304 3.97 6.16 -15.31
CA ARG A 304 3.82 5.71 -16.72
C ARG A 304 2.83 4.55 -16.84
N HIS A 305 2.80 3.69 -15.83
CA HIS A 305 2.05 2.44 -15.85
C HIS A 305 0.69 2.51 -15.15
N TYR A 306 0.18 3.73 -14.83
CA TYR A 306 -1.20 3.84 -14.38
C TYR A 306 -2.15 3.28 -15.42
N VAL A 307 -3.08 2.43 -14.97
CA VAL A 307 -4.30 2.12 -15.71
C VAL A 307 -5.32 3.18 -15.33
N LEU A 308 -5.79 3.92 -16.34
CA LEU A 308 -6.74 5.01 -16.17
C LEU A 308 -8.15 4.54 -16.54
N TYR A 309 -9.11 4.94 -15.72
CA TYR A 309 -10.51 4.61 -15.87
C TYR A 309 -11.32 5.86 -16.24
N PRO A 310 -12.56 5.73 -16.76
CA PRO A 310 -13.40 6.86 -17.13
C PRO A 310 -13.43 7.98 -16.08
N LEU A 311 -13.54 7.63 -14.81
CA LEU A 311 -13.57 8.59 -13.69
C LEU A 311 -12.31 9.49 -13.65
N ASN A 312 -11.13 8.98 -14.03
CA ASN A 312 -9.90 9.76 -14.03
C ASN A 312 -9.96 10.88 -15.09
N TYR A 313 -10.46 10.56 -16.27
CA TYR A 313 -10.61 11.52 -17.39
C TYR A 313 -11.71 12.53 -17.09
N VAL A 314 -12.87 12.08 -16.62
CA VAL A 314 -13.98 12.95 -16.23
C VAL A 314 -13.54 13.92 -15.14
N ALA A 315 -12.85 13.44 -14.09
CA ALA A 315 -12.36 14.31 -13.02
C ALA A 315 -11.34 15.33 -13.52
N TYR A 316 -10.48 14.93 -14.45
CA TYR A 316 -9.52 15.84 -15.09
C TYR A 316 -10.22 16.92 -15.91
N ASP A 317 -11.20 16.56 -16.74
CA ASP A 317 -11.96 17.51 -17.56
C ASP A 317 -12.76 18.50 -16.71
N GLU A 318 -13.37 18.04 -15.61
CA GLU A 318 -14.09 18.89 -14.65
C GLU A 318 -13.17 19.92 -13.97
N LEU A 319 -11.89 19.60 -13.76
CA LEU A 319 -10.93 20.51 -13.13
C LEU A 319 -10.24 21.46 -14.10
N GLU A 320 -9.87 20.96 -15.28
CA GLU A 320 -9.05 21.70 -16.25
C GLU A 320 -9.86 22.33 -17.37
N GLY A 321 -11.17 22.05 -17.46
CA GLY A 321 -12.01 22.53 -18.56
C GLY A 321 -11.60 21.94 -19.92
N THR A 322 -11.05 20.72 -19.92
CA THR A 322 -10.63 20.00 -21.13
C THR A 322 -11.71 19.05 -21.63
N ASP A 323 -11.47 18.42 -22.78
CA ASP A 323 -12.35 17.40 -23.37
C ASP A 323 -11.55 16.12 -23.63
N SER A 324 -11.78 15.12 -22.80
CA SER A 324 -11.21 13.76 -22.93
C SER A 324 -12.28 12.73 -23.32
N SER A 325 -13.37 13.17 -23.97
CA SER A 325 -14.54 12.33 -24.33
C SER A 325 -14.22 11.13 -25.24
N ALA A 326 -13.03 11.08 -25.83
CA ALA A 326 -12.51 9.89 -26.51
C ALA A 326 -12.23 8.71 -25.56
N HIS A 327 -12.20 8.95 -24.25
CA HIS A 327 -11.84 7.96 -23.22
C HIS A 327 -13.00 7.53 -22.33
N TYR A 328 -14.20 8.07 -22.54
CA TYR A 328 -15.42 7.72 -21.80
C TYR A 328 -16.67 8.00 -22.61
N THR A 329 -17.75 7.27 -22.34
CA THR A 329 -19.08 7.52 -22.92
C THR A 329 -19.84 8.59 -22.12
N ALA A 330 -20.96 9.08 -22.66
CA ALA A 330 -21.85 10.00 -21.95
C ALA A 330 -22.44 9.36 -20.68
N GLU A 331 -22.73 8.06 -20.72
CA GLU A 331 -23.23 7.27 -19.59
C GLU A 331 -22.18 7.17 -18.49
N GLU A 332 -20.93 6.83 -18.83
CA GLU A 332 -19.81 6.76 -17.89
C GLU A 332 -19.51 8.12 -17.27
N ARG A 333 -19.61 9.20 -18.04
CA ARG A 333 -19.49 10.57 -17.51
C ARG A 333 -20.58 10.85 -16.47
N ALA A 334 -21.83 10.53 -16.81
CA ALA A 334 -22.95 10.74 -15.90
C ALA A 334 -22.83 9.89 -14.63
N GLU A 335 -22.34 8.66 -14.75
CA GLU A 335 -22.06 7.77 -13.61
C GLU A 335 -20.96 8.34 -12.72
N ALA A 336 -19.83 8.76 -13.30
CA ALA A 336 -18.71 9.37 -12.58
C ALA A 336 -19.14 10.60 -11.78
N LEU A 337 -19.95 11.49 -12.38
CA LEU A 337 -20.45 12.68 -11.69
C LEU A 337 -21.43 12.30 -10.56
N ARG A 338 -22.33 11.34 -10.78
CA ARG A 338 -23.24 10.84 -9.72
C ARG A 338 -22.43 10.20 -8.58
N TYR A 339 -21.40 9.44 -8.89
CA TYR A 339 -20.50 8.86 -7.89
C TYR A 339 -19.88 9.96 -7.02
N ILE A 340 -19.26 10.98 -7.61
CA ILE A 340 -18.63 12.08 -6.87
C ILE A 340 -19.64 12.78 -5.95
N GLU A 341 -20.85 13.09 -6.45
CA GLU A 341 -21.89 13.72 -5.62
C GLU A 341 -22.35 12.83 -4.48
N ALA A 342 -22.46 11.52 -4.70
CA ALA A 342 -22.79 10.55 -3.64
C ALA A 342 -21.69 10.48 -2.57
N ARG A 343 -20.40 10.59 -2.97
CA ARG A 343 -19.29 10.61 -2.01
C ARG A 343 -19.30 11.84 -1.10
N LEU A 344 -19.68 13.00 -1.62
CA LEU A 344 -19.83 14.23 -0.85
C LEU A 344 -20.87 14.11 0.28
N GLN A 345 -21.94 13.34 0.05
CA GLN A 345 -22.99 13.11 1.06
C GLN A 345 -22.51 12.24 2.25
N LEU A 346 -21.41 11.51 2.09
CA LEU A 346 -20.85 10.66 3.15
C LEU A 346 -19.93 11.42 4.11
N VAL A 347 -19.54 12.65 3.79
CA VAL A 347 -18.64 13.47 4.62
C VAL A 347 -19.35 13.84 5.93
N GLN A 348 -18.69 13.53 7.05
CA GLN A 348 -19.16 13.85 8.39
C GLN A 348 -18.10 14.64 9.14
N LEU A 349 -18.40 15.88 9.48
CA LEU A 349 -17.48 16.75 10.21
C LEU A 349 -17.95 16.90 11.68
N PRO A 350 -17.02 17.25 12.58
CA PRO A 350 -17.37 17.53 13.97
C PRO A 350 -18.43 18.63 14.10
N GLU A 351 -19.18 18.61 15.21
CA GLU A 351 -20.16 19.63 15.52
C GLU A 351 -19.55 21.04 15.44
N GLY A 352 -20.27 21.96 14.83
CA GLY A 352 -19.82 23.34 14.62
C GLY A 352 -19.01 23.58 13.35
N LEU A 353 -18.62 22.53 12.61
CA LEU A 353 -17.93 22.67 11.33
C LEU A 353 -18.82 22.21 10.18
N ALA A 354 -19.16 23.14 9.28
CA ALA A 354 -19.97 22.82 8.10
C ALA A 354 -19.12 22.25 6.95
N PRO A 355 -19.62 21.26 6.19
CA PRO A 355 -18.95 20.78 4.99
C PRO A 355 -18.85 21.88 3.92
N ASP A 356 -17.63 22.21 3.52
CA ASP A 356 -17.36 23.06 2.37
C ASP A 356 -17.45 22.19 1.10
N LYS A 357 -18.65 22.12 0.53
CA LYS A 357 -18.93 21.24 -0.61
C LYS A 357 -18.05 21.52 -1.84
N ALA A 358 -17.72 22.79 -2.09
CA ALA A 358 -16.87 23.16 -3.21
C ALA A 358 -15.44 22.67 -3.02
N PHE A 359 -14.89 22.87 -1.83
CA PHE A 359 -13.57 22.37 -1.46
C PHE A 359 -13.51 20.84 -1.46
N LEU A 360 -14.46 20.19 -0.85
CA LEU A 360 -14.52 18.71 -0.78
C LEU A 360 -14.63 18.09 -2.18
N ARG A 361 -15.50 18.68 -3.05
CA ARG A 361 -15.61 18.27 -4.45
C ARG A 361 -14.28 18.43 -5.19
N HIS A 362 -13.62 19.56 -5.01
CA HIS A 362 -12.30 19.81 -5.58
C HIS A 362 -11.27 18.76 -5.10
N CYS A 363 -11.25 18.42 -3.82
CA CYS A 363 -10.35 17.39 -3.28
C CYS A 363 -10.59 16.02 -3.91
N ILE A 364 -11.85 15.58 -4.04
CA ILE A 364 -12.19 14.29 -4.66
C ILE A 364 -11.83 14.29 -6.14
N LEU A 365 -12.18 15.32 -6.88
CA LEU A 365 -11.79 15.46 -8.29
C LEU A 365 -10.27 15.42 -8.47
N THR A 366 -9.52 16.15 -7.64
CA THR A 366 -8.05 16.18 -7.69
C THR A 366 -7.47 14.79 -7.48
N MET A 367 -8.00 14.01 -6.54
CA MET A 367 -7.57 12.65 -6.26
C MET A 367 -7.72 11.73 -7.48
N TYR A 368 -8.81 11.85 -8.23
CA TYR A 368 -9.01 11.07 -9.44
C TYR A 368 -8.30 11.64 -10.68
N ALA A 369 -8.07 12.95 -10.76
CA ALA A 369 -7.38 13.58 -11.88
C ALA A 369 -5.85 13.41 -11.84
N ASN A 370 -5.25 13.35 -10.65
CA ASN A 370 -3.79 13.31 -10.51
C ASN A 370 -3.11 12.10 -11.16
N PRO A 371 -3.67 10.86 -11.16
CA PRO A 371 -3.08 9.76 -11.92
C PRO A 371 -2.91 10.11 -13.42
N LEU A 372 -3.89 10.74 -14.05
CA LEU A 372 -3.78 11.18 -15.45
C LEU A 372 -2.74 12.31 -15.63
N ARG A 373 -2.71 13.30 -14.73
CA ARG A 373 -1.68 14.36 -14.75
C ARG A 373 -0.28 13.78 -14.67
N ASN A 374 -0.06 12.86 -13.72
CA ASN A 374 1.22 12.22 -13.48
C ASN A 374 1.65 11.36 -14.67
N GLN A 375 0.72 10.59 -15.25
CA GLN A 375 1.02 9.75 -16.40
C GLN A 375 1.39 10.60 -17.62
N ARG A 376 0.63 11.66 -17.93
CA ARG A 376 0.95 12.60 -19.03
C ARG A 376 2.35 13.21 -18.86
N LYS A 377 2.70 13.62 -17.62
CA LYS A 377 4.02 14.17 -17.31
C LYS A 377 5.13 13.13 -17.51
N ALA A 378 4.92 11.90 -17.04
CA ALA A 378 5.91 10.82 -17.17
C ALA A 378 6.13 10.41 -18.63
N LEU A 379 5.08 10.39 -19.44
CA LEU A 379 5.18 10.07 -20.89
C LEU A 379 5.85 11.18 -21.67
N ALA A 380 5.56 12.45 -21.37
CA ALA A 380 6.20 13.59 -22.02
C ALA A 380 7.72 13.66 -21.75
N ALA A 381 8.15 13.33 -20.53
CA ALA A 381 9.57 13.29 -20.18
C ALA A 381 10.38 12.20 -20.91
N THR A 382 9.72 11.21 -21.50
CA THR A 382 10.39 10.11 -22.24
C THR A 382 10.50 10.41 -23.73
N ALA A 383 9.76 11.41 -24.24
CA ALA A 383 9.76 11.79 -25.65
C ALA A 383 10.85 12.81 -26.00
N LEU A 384 11.60 13.29 -25.02
CA LEU A 384 12.78 14.18 -25.13
C LEU A 384 14.07 13.40 -24.92
#